data_82c10cd4db38c79062f408d3c5e0d259
#
_entry.id   82c10cd4db38c79062f408d3c5e0d259
#
_cell.length_a   1.000
_cell.length_b   1.000
_cell.length_c   1.000
_cell.angle_alpha   90.00
_cell.angle_beta   90.00
_cell.angle_gamma   90.00
#
_symmetry.space_group_name_H-M   'P 1'
#
loop_
_entity.id
_entity.type
_entity.pdbx_description
1 polymer ?
#
loop_
_entity_poly.entity_id
_entity_poly.type
_entity_poly.pdbx_seq_one_letter_code
_entity_poly.pdbx_strand_id
1 'polypeptide(L)'
;MARIVSPFAGRSLEGWIEVLQQATTPDERYRALLAVKSLGTLDNAVAWSRHSLSDADSAVRALAAKQLGELRRLFTGDVVPWTEIATELSERLCDSDIDVRFEAARALGRIQTSDESSKGVLLSLLDDEGIQPLMTAAIVTALGERSDVDLAQLVSRYGRLLSHEQAEVRESASAAVAAWGPQAASLVDPLVIALDDEEPLVREHAALALGRAEVASEAIIAALRTASADEDEVVAETAREALRRLG
;
A
#
# COMPACT_ATOMS: atom_id res chain seq x y z
N MET A 1 -24.70 8.78 27.74
CA MET A 1 -24.00 8.72 26.47
C MET A 1 -23.21 10.01 26.31
N ALA A 2 -21.88 9.98 26.46
CA ALA A 2 -21.03 11.14 26.18
C ALA A 2 -21.09 11.44 24.68
N ARG A 3 -21.50 12.65 24.30
CA ARG A 3 -21.38 13.13 22.92
C ARG A 3 -19.88 13.18 22.60
N ILE A 4 -19.42 12.37 21.65
CA ILE A 4 -18.10 12.53 21.04
C ILE A 4 -18.17 13.87 20.29
N VAL A 5 -17.63 14.91 20.91
CA VAL A 5 -17.49 16.23 20.26
C VAL A 5 -16.38 16.08 19.23
N SER A 6 -16.68 16.32 17.95
CA SER A 6 -15.67 16.32 16.90
C SER A 6 -14.53 17.28 17.29
N PRO A 7 -13.25 16.90 17.13
CA PRO A 7 -12.11 17.76 17.43
C PRO A 7 -12.13 19.07 16.61
N PHE A 8 -13.03 19.17 15.62
CA PHE A 8 -13.21 20.33 14.74
C PHE A 8 -14.47 21.16 15.06
N ALA A 9 -15.18 20.90 16.19
CA ALA A 9 -16.49 21.46 16.55
C ALA A 9 -16.52 22.97 16.80
N GLY A 10 -15.40 23.68 16.74
CA GLY A 10 -15.35 25.12 17.00
C GLY A 10 -15.48 26.02 15.76
N ARG A 11 -15.56 25.44 14.55
CA ARG A 11 -15.57 26.20 13.29
C ARG A 11 -16.43 25.50 12.24
N SER A 12 -17.13 26.28 11.38
CA SER A 12 -17.91 25.71 10.26
C SER A 12 -17.00 25.16 9.16
N LEU A 13 -17.57 24.39 8.23
CA LEU A 13 -16.85 23.89 7.05
C LEU A 13 -16.24 25.05 6.24
N GLU A 14 -17.04 26.11 5.98
CA GLU A 14 -16.62 27.30 5.25
C GLU A 14 -15.46 27.99 5.97
N GLY A 15 -15.52 28.09 7.30
CA GLY A 15 -14.43 28.65 8.10
C GLY A 15 -13.14 27.81 8.07
N TRP A 16 -13.23 26.48 7.91
CA TRP A 16 -12.05 25.65 7.70
C TRP A 16 -11.50 25.76 6.28
N ILE A 17 -12.36 25.91 5.28
CA ILE A 17 -11.96 26.19 3.89
C ILE A 17 -11.23 27.54 3.81
N GLU A 18 -11.72 28.56 4.51
CA GLU A 18 -11.04 29.85 4.58
C GLU A 18 -9.62 29.72 5.19
N VAL A 19 -9.47 28.89 6.23
CA VAL A 19 -8.16 28.59 6.79
C VAL A 19 -7.23 27.94 5.75
N LEU A 20 -7.71 26.96 4.96
CA LEU A 20 -6.91 26.36 3.89
C LEU A 20 -6.41 27.39 2.88
N GLN A 21 -7.22 28.40 2.58
CA GLN A 21 -6.91 29.45 1.61
C GLN A 21 -5.97 30.53 2.13
N GLN A 22 -6.04 30.86 3.41
CA GLN A 22 -5.42 32.07 3.99
C GLN A 22 -4.35 31.80 5.04
N ALA A 23 -4.31 30.58 5.62
CA ALA A 23 -3.37 30.29 6.69
C ALA A 23 -1.92 30.31 6.19
N THR A 24 -1.09 31.01 6.92
CA THR A 24 0.35 31.14 6.63
C THR A 24 1.17 30.01 7.22
N THR A 25 0.65 29.33 8.26
CA THR A 25 1.37 28.24 8.93
C THR A 25 0.95 26.86 8.36
N PRO A 26 1.89 25.95 8.17
CA PRO A 26 1.60 24.58 7.73
C PRO A 26 0.64 23.83 8.67
N ASP A 27 0.83 24.00 9.98
CA ASP A 27 -0.02 23.35 10.99
C ASP A 27 -1.51 23.70 10.87
N GLU A 28 -1.82 24.95 10.57
CA GLU A 28 -3.20 25.39 10.36
C GLU A 28 -3.77 24.77 9.10
N ARG A 29 -3.01 24.77 7.98
CA ARG A 29 -3.45 24.15 6.73
C ARG A 29 -3.63 22.63 6.89
N TYR A 30 -2.71 21.95 7.57
CA TYR A 30 -2.82 20.52 7.88
C TYR A 30 -4.09 20.20 8.67
N ARG A 31 -4.37 20.96 9.76
CA ARG A 31 -5.58 20.79 10.56
C ARG A 31 -6.85 21.10 9.77
N ALA A 32 -6.81 22.15 8.95
CA ALA A 32 -7.94 22.51 8.11
C ALA A 32 -8.25 21.44 7.06
N LEU A 33 -7.24 20.84 6.45
CA LEU A 33 -7.41 19.74 5.50
C LEU A 33 -8.06 18.49 6.16
N LEU A 34 -7.65 18.15 7.39
CA LEU A 34 -8.31 17.11 8.19
C LEU A 34 -9.78 17.45 8.50
N ALA A 35 -10.05 18.71 8.86
CA ALA A 35 -11.38 19.16 9.20
C ALA A 35 -12.31 19.13 7.98
N VAL A 36 -11.84 19.59 6.82
CA VAL A 36 -12.62 19.59 5.57
C VAL A 36 -12.99 18.18 5.15
N LYS A 37 -12.08 17.20 5.26
CA LYS A 37 -12.38 15.79 5.01
C LYS A 37 -13.44 15.25 5.99
N SER A 38 -13.38 15.66 7.26
CA SER A 38 -14.27 15.14 8.31
C SER A 38 -15.68 15.76 8.29
N LEU A 39 -15.80 17.03 7.92
CA LEU A 39 -17.03 17.82 7.99
C LEU A 39 -17.70 18.02 6.64
N GLY A 40 -16.92 17.96 5.56
CA GLY A 40 -17.36 18.26 4.20
C GLY A 40 -18.00 17.07 3.48
N THR A 41 -18.48 17.38 2.29
CA THR A 41 -18.92 16.37 1.31
C THR A 41 -17.71 15.69 0.67
N LEU A 42 -17.97 14.61 -0.09
CA LEU A 42 -16.94 13.96 -0.90
C LEU A 42 -16.25 14.96 -1.84
N ASP A 43 -17.04 15.81 -2.51
CA ASP A 43 -16.53 16.82 -3.45
C ASP A 43 -15.58 17.81 -2.76
N ASN A 44 -15.94 18.28 -1.55
CA ASN A 44 -15.06 19.15 -0.77
C ASN A 44 -13.76 18.42 -0.39
N ALA A 45 -13.87 17.19 0.11
CA ALA A 45 -12.70 16.41 0.53
C ALA A 45 -11.75 16.15 -0.66
N VAL A 46 -12.29 15.76 -1.81
CA VAL A 46 -11.50 15.53 -3.03
C VAL A 46 -10.87 16.83 -3.54
N ALA A 47 -11.66 17.88 -3.70
CA ALA A 47 -11.18 19.15 -4.27
C ALA A 47 -10.04 19.74 -3.44
N TRP A 48 -10.20 19.78 -2.12
CA TRP A 48 -9.18 20.35 -1.24
C TRP A 48 -7.96 19.44 -1.04
N SER A 49 -8.13 18.11 -1.08
CA SER A 49 -6.98 17.21 -1.10
C SER A 49 -6.19 17.37 -2.41
N ARG A 50 -6.84 17.45 -3.57
CA ARG A 50 -6.16 17.73 -4.85
C ARG A 50 -5.39 19.05 -4.80
N HIS A 51 -6.04 20.14 -4.37
CA HIS A 51 -5.41 21.45 -4.22
C HIS A 51 -4.15 21.37 -3.34
N SER A 52 -4.23 20.66 -2.22
CA SER A 52 -3.15 20.53 -1.24
C SER A 52 -2.00 19.61 -1.68
N LEU A 53 -2.11 18.86 -2.79
CA LEU A 53 -0.98 18.13 -3.38
C LEU A 53 0.17 19.05 -3.82
N SER A 54 -0.09 20.33 -4.03
CA SER A 54 0.89 21.35 -4.41
C SER A 54 1.23 22.31 -3.28
N ASP A 55 0.91 21.97 -2.01
CA ASP A 55 1.24 22.82 -0.87
C ASP A 55 2.77 22.97 -0.73
N ALA A 56 3.20 24.13 -0.24
CA ALA A 56 4.61 24.40 0.01
C ALA A 56 5.21 23.46 1.07
N ASP A 57 4.39 23.03 2.03
CA ASP A 57 4.80 22.15 3.12
C ASP A 57 4.57 20.68 2.78
N SER A 58 5.59 19.84 3.00
CA SER A 58 5.55 18.43 2.64
C SER A 58 4.56 17.62 3.48
N ALA A 59 4.38 17.95 4.76
CA ALA A 59 3.40 17.23 5.60
C ALA A 59 1.96 17.45 5.11
N VAL A 60 1.65 18.64 4.59
CA VAL A 60 0.35 18.94 3.98
C VAL A 60 0.19 18.17 2.66
N ARG A 61 1.23 18.12 1.81
CA ARG A 61 1.21 17.31 0.57
C ARG A 61 1.03 15.83 0.85
N ALA A 62 1.77 15.28 1.83
CA ALA A 62 1.65 13.87 2.21
C ALA A 62 0.26 13.53 2.74
N LEU A 63 -0.31 14.39 3.60
CA LEU A 63 -1.69 14.24 4.07
C LEU A 63 -2.68 14.26 2.90
N ALA A 64 -2.49 15.14 1.94
CA ALA A 64 -3.35 15.24 0.76
C ALA A 64 -3.35 13.95 -0.06
N ALA A 65 -2.17 13.41 -0.37
CA ALA A 65 -2.02 12.13 -1.08
C ALA A 65 -2.69 10.98 -0.30
N LYS A 66 -2.42 10.88 1.01
CA LYS A 66 -3.05 9.89 1.89
C LYS A 66 -4.58 9.97 1.86
N GLN A 67 -5.14 11.19 1.97
CA GLN A 67 -6.59 11.37 1.97
C GLN A 67 -7.23 10.93 0.65
N LEU A 68 -6.63 11.21 -0.50
CA LEU A 68 -7.13 10.77 -1.80
C LEU A 68 -7.17 9.24 -1.90
N GLY A 69 -6.12 8.56 -1.43
CA GLY A 69 -6.11 7.10 -1.37
C GLY A 69 -7.17 6.51 -0.42
N GLU A 70 -7.44 7.17 0.71
CA GLU A 70 -8.50 6.75 1.64
C GLU A 70 -9.91 7.00 1.09
N LEU A 71 -10.11 8.14 0.41
CA LEU A 71 -11.39 8.47 -0.23
C LEU A 71 -11.73 7.46 -1.32
N ARG A 72 -10.75 7.01 -2.12
CA ARG A 72 -10.97 5.96 -3.13
C ARG A 72 -11.47 4.66 -2.53
N ARG A 73 -10.97 4.26 -1.35
CA ARG A 73 -11.47 3.05 -0.66
C ARG A 73 -12.92 3.16 -0.21
N LEU A 74 -13.35 4.37 0.15
CA LEU A 74 -14.70 4.63 0.65
C LEU A 74 -15.71 4.83 -0.49
N PHE A 75 -15.25 5.33 -1.64
CA PHE A 75 -16.10 5.74 -2.76
C PHE A 75 -15.59 5.14 -4.06
N THR A 76 -16.26 4.10 -4.52
CA THR A 76 -15.88 3.34 -5.72
C THR A 76 -16.54 3.82 -7.01
N GLY A 77 -17.43 4.82 -6.95
CA GLY A 77 -18.17 5.33 -8.11
C GLY A 77 -17.32 6.25 -9.02
N ASP A 78 -17.81 6.46 -10.24
CA ASP A 78 -17.14 7.23 -11.30
C ASP A 78 -17.40 8.76 -11.23
N VAL A 79 -18.02 9.24 -10.15
CA VAL A 79 -18.33 10.67 -9.97
C VAL A 79 -17.06 11.49 -9.75
N VAL A 80 -16.00 10.87 -9.23
CA VAL A 80 -14.71 11.52 -8.95
C VAL A 80 -13.76 11.28 -10.13
N PRO A 81 -13.01 12.29 -10.61
CA PRO A 81 -12.08 12.16 -11.74
C PRO A 81 -10.79 11.44 -11.34
N TRP A 82 -10.89 10.15 -11.01
CA TRP A 82 -9.78 9.36 -10.47
C TRP A 82 -8.59 9.24 -11.42
N THR A 83 -8.82 9.29 -12.73
CA THR A 83 -7.72 9.26 -13.72
C THR A 83 -6.85 10.51 -13.63
N GLU A 84 -7.45 11.70 -13.51
CA GLU A 84 -6.72 12.94 -13.32
C GLU A 84 -5.96 12.95 -11.99
N ILE A 85 -6.62 12.48 -10.92
CA ILE A 85 -6.01 12.36 -9.60
C ILE A 85 -4.82 11.40 -9.63
N ALA A 86 -4.91 10.29 -10.35
CA ALA A 86 -3.79 9.35 -10.51
C ALA A 86 -2.61 10.01 -11.23
N THR A 87 -2.86 10.85 -12.24
CA THR A 87 -1.80 11.63 -12.92
C THR A 87 -1.12 12.60 -11.95
N GLU A 88 -1.89 13.37 -11.18
CA GLU A 88 -1.37 14.31 -10.18
C GLU A 88 -0.54 13.60 -9.08
N LEU A 89 -1.01 12.44 -8.62
CA LEU A 89 -0.27 11.61 -7.66
C LEU A 89 1.01 11.00 -8.26
N SER A 90 1.01 10.65 -9.55
CA SER A 90 2.19 10.15 -10.23
C SER A 90 3.33 11.18 -10.27
N GLU A 91 2.99 12.47 -10.41
CA GLU A 91 3.97 13.56 -10.27
C GLU A 91 4.57 13.63 -8.85
N ARG A 92 3.80 13.27 -7.83
CA ARG A 92 4.26 13.25 -6.43
C ARG A 92 5.21 12.09 -6.10
N LEU A 93 5.31 11.08 -6.96
CA LEU A 93 6.33 10.03 -6.81
C LEU A 93 7.77 10.56 -6.94
N CYS A 94 7.94 11.73 -7.56
CA CYS A 94 9.21 12.43 -7.68
C CYS A 94 9.33 13.61 -6.69
N ASP A 95 8.47 13.69 -5.66
CA ASP A 95 8.55 14.75 -4.66
C ASP A 95 9.89 14.71 -3.91
N SER A 96 10.39 15.85 -3.47
CA SER A 96 11.62 15.94 -2.68
C SER A 96 11.52 15.23 -1.33
N ASP A 97 10.32 15.19 -0.76
CA ASP A 97 10.05 14.60 0.55
C ASP A 97 9.62 13.13 0.41
N ILE A 98 10.23 12.25 1.21
CA ILE A 98 9.98 10.80 1.12
C ILE A 98 8.56 10.43 1.57
N ASP A 99 8.00 11.11 2.56
CA ASP A 99 6.65 10.80 3.05
C ASP A 99 5.59 11.14 1.99
N VAL A 100 5.82 12.19 1.20
CA VAL A 100 4.97 12.54 0.06
C VAL A 100 5.03 11.44 -1.00
N ARG A 101 6.25 11.01 -1.39
CA ARG A 101 6.41 9.92 -2.36
C ARG A 101 5.73 8.63 -1.89
N PHE A 102 5.92 8.29 -0.61
CA PHE A 102 5.34 7.10 0.01
C PHE A 102 3.81 7.11 -0.01
N GLU A 103 3.19 8.20 0.44
CA GLU A 103 1.72 8.30 0.45
C GLU A 103 1.14 8.39 -0.96
N ALA A 104 1.85 8.99 -1.92
CA ALA A 104 1.47 9.00 -3.33
C ALA A 104 1.46 7.58 -3.92
N ALA A 105 2.51 6.78 -3.68
CA ALA A 105 2.57 5.38 -4.13
C ALA A 105 1.41 4.56 -3.55
N ARG A 106 1.16 4.70 -2.25
CA ARG A 106 0.03 4.01 -1.57
C ARG A 106 -1.33 4.43 -2.12
N ALA A 107 -1.51 5.72 -2.41
CA ALA A 107 -2.74 6.22 -3.01
C ALA A 107 -2.96 5.64 -4.41
N LEU A 108 -1.91 5.59 -5.23
CA LEU A 108 -1.96 5.01 -6.58
C LEU A 108 -2.27 3.52 -6.59
N GLY A 109 -1.83 2.77 -5.58
CA GLY A 109 -2.21 1.38 -5.41
C GLY A 109 -3.73 1.18 -5.26
N ARG A 110 -4.39 2.12 -4.59
CA ARG A 110 -5.84 2.11 -4.35
C ARG A 110 -6.66 2.72 -5.50
N ILE A 111 -6.08 3.71 -6.19
CA ILE A 111 -6.71 4.38 -7.33
C ILE A 111 -6.41 3.59 -8.60
N GLN A 112 -7.24 2.58 -8.84
CA GLN A 112 -7.17 1.76 -10.05
C GLN A 112 -7.92 2.49 -11.17
N THR A 113 -7.20 2.98 -12.14
CA THR A 113 -7.76 3.62 -13.34
C THR A 113 -7.45 2.76 -14.56
N SER A 114 -8.25 2.90 -15.61
CA SER A 114 -7.97 2.25 -16.91
C SER A 114 -6.73 2.82 -17.61
N ASP A 115 -6.17 3.90 -17.10
CA ASP A 115 -4.95 4.50 -17.60
C ASP A 115 -3.72 3.71 -17.13
N GLU A 116 -2.93 3.24 -18.09
CA GLU A 116 -1.69 2.49 -17.90
C GLU A 116 -0.56 3.35 -17.32
N SER A 117 -0.69 4.69 -17.33
CA SER A 117 0.40 5.60 -16.99
C SER A 117 0.87 5.44 -15.54
N SER A 118 -0.05 5.43 -14.58
CA SER A 118 0.28 5.29 -13.15
C SER A 118 0.90 3.93 -12.83
N LYS A 119 0.40 2.86 -13.47
CA LYS A 119 0.97 1.51 -13.36
C LYS A 119 2.39 1.47 -13.95
N GLY A 120 2.59 2.04 -15.14
CA GLY A 120 3.88 2.12 -15.80
C GLY A 120 4.92 2.84 -14.95
N VAL A 121 4.56 3.95 -14.31
CA VAL A 121 5.46 4.68 -13.40
C VAL A 121 5.85 3.83 -12.19
N LEU A 122 4.88 3.17 -11.53
CA LEU A 122 5.17 2.30 -10.39
C LEU A 122 6.09 1.13 -10.78
N LEU A 123 5.86 0.51 -11.94
CA LEU A 123 6.72 -0.58 -12.44
C LEU A 123 8.14 -0.09 -12.76
N SER A 124 8.28 1.09 -13.38
CA SER A 124 9.60 1.64 -13.71
C SER A 124 10.40 2.01 -12.46
N LEU A 125 9.73 2.54 -11.44
CA LEU A 125 10.36 2.84 -10.16
C LEU A 125 10.78 1.57 -9.40
N LEU A 126 10.05 0.48 -9.56
CA LEU A 126 10.42 -0.80 -8.94
C LEU A 126 11.69 -1.41 -9.58
N ASP A 127 11.99 -1.05 -10.80
CA ASP A 127 13.21 -1.49 -11.51
C ASP A 127 14.41 -0.53 -11.30
N ASP A 128 14.22 0.58 -10.56
CA ASP A 128 15.29 1.52 -10.22
C ASP A 128 16.12 1.00 -9.03
N GLU A 129 17.35 0.57 -9.27
CA GLU A 129 18.27 0.08 -8.24
C GLU A 129 18.68 1.16 -7.21
N GLY A 130 18.48 2.44 -7.53
CA GLY A 130 18.77 3.56 -6.64
C GLY A 130 17.60 3.92 -5.70
N ILE A 131 16.45 3.24 -5.81
CA ILE A 131 15.29 3.55 -5.01
C ILE A 131 15.49 3.16 -3.53
N GLN A 132 15.01 4.01 -2.63
CA GLN A 132 15.11 3.73 -1.20
C GLN A 132 14.21 2.54 -0.80
N PRO A 133 14.65 1.66 0.13
CA PRO A 133 13.90 0.47 0.55
C PRO A 133 12.45 0.75 0.96
N LEU A 134 12.22 1.84 1.69
CA LEU A 134 10.86 2.24 2.09
C LEU A 134 9.96 2.53 0.88
N MET A 135 10.51 3.13 -0.17
CA MET A 135 9.78 3.36 -1.42
C MET A 135 9.53 2.06 -2.17
N THR A 136 10.52 1.17 -2.23
CA THR A 136 10.34 -0.16 -2.82
C THR A 136 9.20 -0.89 -2.13
N ALA A 137 9.18 -0.92 -0.80
CA ALA A 137 8.11 -1.52 0.00
C ALA A 137 6.72 -0.90 -0.31
N ALA A 138 6.64 0.44 -0.42
CA ALA A 138 5.40 1.12 -0.74
C ALA A 138 4.89 0.79 -2.16
N ILE A 139 5.78 0.75 -3.14
CA ILE A 139 5.45 0.42 -4.53
C ILE A 139 5.02 -1.05 -4.66
N VAL A 140 5.72 -1.96 -3.98
CA VAL A 140 5.37 -3.38 -3.92
C VAL A 140 3.96 -3.56 -3.37
N THR A 141 3.65 -2.92 -2.24
CA THR A 141 2.31 -2.93 -1.66
C THR A 141 1.28 -2.35 -2.63
N ALA A 142 1.58 -1.19 -3.24
CA ALA A 142 0.69 -0.53 -4.19
C ALA A 142 0.38 -1.40 -5.41
N LEU A 143 1.37 -2.07 -5.97
CA LEU A 143 1.19 -2.99 -7.11
C LEU A 143 0.42 -4.25 -6.70
N GLY A 144 0.65 -4.77 -5.49
CA GLY A 144 -0.08 -5.92 -4.94
C GLY A 144 -1.56 -5.65 -4.66
N GLU A 145 -1.93 -4.40 -4.35
CA GLU A 145 -3.33 -3.99 -4.17
C GLU A 145 -4.10 -3.81 -5.49
N ARG A 146 -3.42 -3.78 -6.64
CA ARG A 146 -4.03 -3.51 -7.96
C ARG A 146 -4.54 -4.79 -8.62
N SER A 147 -5.75 -4.72 -9.16
CA SER A 147 -6.37 -5.82 -9.93
C SER A 147 -6.08 -5.74 -11.44
N ASP A 148 -5.52 -4.61 -11.93
CA ASP A 148 -5.23 -4.35 -13.34
C ASP A 148 -3.78 -4.70 -13.74
N VAL A 149 -3.00 -5.25 -12.82
CA VAL A 149 -1.62 -5.69 -13.08
C VAL A 149 -1.62 -7.18 -13.41
N ASP A 150 -1.01 -7.53 -14.54
CA ASP A 150 -0.73 -8.92 -14.86
C ASP A 150 0.38 -9.42 -13.93
N LEU A 151 0.01 -10.30 -12.99
CA LEU A 151 0.93 -10.83 -11.99
C LEU A 151 2.10 -11.60 -12.63
N ALA A 152 1.94 -12.17 -13.82
CA ALA A 152 3.04 -12.82 -14.54
C ALA A 152 4.20 -11.84 -14.84
N GLN A 153 3.90 -10.56 -15.05
CA GLN A 153 4.92 -9.51 -15.24
C GLN A 153 5.68 -9.18 -13.96
N LEU A 154 5.10 -9.50 -12.81
CA LEU A 154 5.68 -9.23 -11.49
C LEU A 154 6.53 -10.37 -10.95
N VAL A 155 6.36 -11.61 -11.44
CA VAL A 155 7.01 -12.81 -10.88
C VAL A 155 8.52 -12.62 -10.70
N SER A 156 9.23 -12.20 -11.76
CA SER A 156 10.70 -12.01 -11.68
C SER A 156 11.09 -10.91 -10.69
N ARG A 157 10.29 -9.83 -10.61
CA ARG A 157 10.54 -8.72 -9.69
C ARG A 157 10.33 -9.15 -8.25
N TYR A 158 9.19 -9.75 -7.96
CA TYR A 158 8.87 -10.20 -6.61
C TYR A 158 9.77 -11.35 -6.14
N GLY A 159 10.22 -12.22 -7.06
CA GLY A 159 11.23 -13.24 -6.74
C GLY A 159 12.54 -12.61 -6.21
N ARG A 160 13.00 -11.50 -6.79
CA ARG A 160 14.17 -10.75 -6.27
C ARG A 160 13.86 -10.05 -4.94
N LEU A 161 12.67 -9.47 -4.82
CA LEU A 161 12.27 -8.73 -3.62
C LEU A 161 12.06 -9.62 -2.40
N LEU A 162 11.65 -10.86 -2.57
CA LEU A 162 11.58 -11.87 -1.51
C LEU A 162 12.96 -12.23 -0.92
N SER A 163 14.05 -11.92 -1.63
CA SER A 163 15.44 -12.12 -1.18
C SER A 163 16.19 -10.78 -1.00
N HIS A 164 15.46 -9.67 -0.85
CA HIS A 164 16.08 -8.34 -0.71
C HIS A 164 16.82 -8.23 0.63
N GLU A 165 17.92 -7.46 0.67
CA GLU A 165 18.71 -7.27 1.90
C GLU A 165 17.94 -6.59 3.05
N GLN A 166 17.00 -5.69 2.71
CA GLN A 166 16.19 -4.97 3.69
C GLN A 166 14.93 -5.75 4.06
N ALA A 167 14.71 -5.97 5.34
CA ALA A 167 13.58 -6.74 5.87
C ALA A 167 12.22 -6.16 5.45
N GLU A 168 12.06 -4.84 5.51
CA GLU A 168 10.81 -4.15 5.16
C GLU A 168 10.38 -4.41 3.71
N VAL A 169 11.34 -4.60 2.80
CA VAL A 169 11.07 -4.94 1.41
C VAL A 169 10.63 -6.39 1.30
N ARG A 170 11.31 -7.32 1.99
CA ARG A 170 10.93 -8.75 2.02
C ARG A 170 9.54 -8.94 2.63
N GLU A 171 9.23 -8.26 3.75
CA GLU A 171 7.89 -8.28 4.37
C GLU A 171 6.81 -7.80 3.40
N SER A 172 7.03 -6.64 2.75
CA SER A 172 6.05 -6.11 1.81
C SER A 172 5.87 -7.01 0.59
N ALA A 173 6.94 -7.61 0.09
CA ALA A 173 6.88 -8.54 -1.04
C ALA A 173 6.14 -9.83 -0.66
N SER A 174 6.47 -10.43 0.49
CA SER A 174 5.82 -11.66 0.95
C SER A 174 4.33 -11.45 1.24
N ALA A 175 3.96 -10.32 1.88
CA ALA A 175 2.58 -9.94 2.13
C ALA A 175 1.78 -9.77 0.83
N ALA A 176 2.36 -9.08 -0.17
CA ALA A 176 1.72 -8.91 -1.47
C ALA A 176 1.52 -10.26 -2.17
N VAL A 177 2.55 -11.12 -2.21
CA VAL A 177 2.46 -12.46 -2.84
C VAL A 177 1.45 -13.34 -2.12
N ALA A 178 1.32 -13.25 -0.80
CA ALA A 178 0.30 -13.97 -0.05
C ALA A 178 -1.14 -13.62 -0.45
N ALA A 179 -1.35 -12.42 -1.02
CA ALA A 179 -2.65 -12.02 -1.54
C ALA A 179 -2.95 -12.56 -2.95
N TRP A 180 -1.95 -13.07 -3.70
CA TRP A 180 -2.12 -13.53 -5.08
C TRP A 180 -2.90 -14.85 -5.21
N GLY A 181 -3.01 -15.63 -4.15
CA GLY A 181 -3.68 -16.93 -4.19
C GLY A 181 -2.97 -17.91 -5.15
N PRO A 182 -3.71 -18.62 -6.03
CA PRO A 182 -3.11 -19.61 -6.94
C PRO A 182 -2.02 -19.05 -7.87
N GLN A 183 -2.03 -17.75 -8.19
CA GLN A 183 -1.00 -17.12 -9.03
C GLN A 183 0.39 -17.09 -8.35
N ALA A 184 0.46 -17.24 -7.02
CA ALA A 184 1.71 -17.39 -6.28
C ALA A 184 2.48 -18.69 -6.64
N ALA A 185 1.84 -19.63 -7.36
CA ALA A 185 2.47 -20.87 -7.82
C ALA A 185 3.79 -20.66 -8.59
N SER A 186 3.92 -19.54 -9.29
CA SER A 186 5.16 -19.18 -10.01
C SER A 186 6.31 -18.73 -9.09
N LEU A 187 6.04 -18.52 -7.80
CA LEU A 187 7.01 -18.08 -6.79
C LEU A 187 7.25 -19.12 -5.69
N VAL A 188 6.88 -20.38 -5.91
CA VAL A 188 7.00 -21.45 -4.91
C VAL A 188 8.43 -21.59 -4.40
N ASP A 189 9.44 -21.62 -5.28
CA ASP A 189 10.82 -21.79 -4.86
C ASP A 189 11.32 -20.61 -3.99
N PRO A 190 11.15 -19.33 -4.38
CA PRO A 190 11.44 -18.21 -3.49
C PRO A 190 10.66 -18.24 -2.16
N LEU A 191 9.40 -18.67 -2.17
CA LEU A 191 8.58 -18.74 -0.97
C LEU A 191 9.05 -19.84 -0.01
N VAL A 192 9.50 -20.97 -0.53
CA VAL A 192 10.10 -22.04 0.29
C VAL A 192 11.37 -21.53 0.99
N ILE A 193 12.21 -20.75 0.30
CA ILE A 193 13.38 -20.11 0.92
C ILE A 193 12.95 -19.10 2.00
N ALA A 194 11.90 -18.32 1.75
CA ALA A 194 11.39 -17.32 2.68
C ALA A 194 10.78 -17.93 3.97
N LEU A 195 10.49 -19.21 4.01
CA LEU A 195 10.11 -19.90 5.26
C LEU A 195 11.23 -19.95 6.31
N ASP A 196 12.49 -19.76 5.91
CA ASP A 196 13.66 -19.73 6.78
C ASP A 196 14.18 -18.30 7.00
N ASP A 197 13.38 -17.27 6.69
CA ASP A 197 13.76 -15.86 6.87
C ASP A 197 13.96 -15.52 8.36
N GLU A 198 14.87 -14.60 8.65
CA GLU A 198 15.09 -14.09 10.01
C GLU A 198 13.85 -13.38 10.59
N GLU A 199 13.03 -12.75 9.72
CA GLU A 199 11.84 -11.99 10.12
C GLU A 199 10.59 -12.89 10.19
N PRO A 200 9.93 -12.98 11.36
CA PRO A 200 8.72 -13.81 11.52
C PRO A 200 7.59 -13.47 10.54
N LEU A 201 7.39 -12.19 10.23
CA LEU A 201 6.35 -11.76 9.30
C LEU A 201 6.61 -12.25 7.87
N VAL A 202 7.87 -12.33 7.45
CA VAL A 202 8.23 -12.90 6.14
C VAL A 202 7.93 -14.39 6.11
N ARG A 203 8.30 -15.14 7.16
CA ARG A 203 7.99 -16.56 7.29
C ARG A 203 6.49 -16.84 7.31
N GLU A 204 5.73 -16.06 8.08
CA GLU A 204 4.26 -16.15 8.14
C GLU A 204 3.63 -15.97 6.76
N HIS A 205 3.97 -14.87 6.07
CA HIS A 205 3.43 -14.57 4.74
C HIS A 205 3.84 -15.61 3.71
N ALA A 206 5.06 -16.15 3.80
CA ALA A 206 5.51 -17.24 2.93
C ALA A 206 4.68 -18.52 3.12
N ALA A 207 4.44 -18.90 4.38
CA ALA A 207 3.58 -20.04 4.70
C ALA A 207 2.14 -19.82 4.19
N LEU A 208 1.58 -18.61 4.38
CA LEU A 208 0.26 -18.25 3.91
C LEU A 208 0.17 -18.30 2.36
N ALA A 209 1.19 -17.77 1.67
CA ALA A 209 1.28 -17.78 0.21
C ALA A 209 1.33 -19.20 -0.34
N LEU A 210 2.18 -20.07 0.23
CA LEU A 210 2.29 -21.47 -0.17
C LEU A 210 0.98 -22.24 0.02
N GLY A 211 0.29 -22.01 1.14
CA GLY A 211 -1.02 -22.63 1.39
C GLY A 211 -2.12 -22.17 0.42
N ARG A 212 -1.98 -20.97 -0.17
CA ARG A 212 -2.94 -20.39 -1.14
C ARG A 212 -2.55 -20.66 -2.60
N ALA A 213 -1.31 -21.02 -2.86
CA ALA A 213 -0.81 -21.30 -4.20
C ALA A 213 -1.42 -22.58 -4.83
N GLU A 214 -2.09 -23.42 -4.03
CA GLU A 214 -2.73 -24.66 -4.47
C GLU A 214 -1.74 -25.64 -5.14
N VAL A 215 -0.46 -25.54 -4.81
CA VAL A 215 0.60 -26.44 -5.31
C VAL A 215 1.04 -27.35 -4.18
N ALA A 216 0.71 -28.63 -4.28
CA ALA A 216 1.14 -29.65 -3.33
C ALA A 216 2.30 -30.46 -3.92
N SER A 217 3.54 -30.14 -3.53
CA SER A 217 4.72 -30.96 -3.81
C SER A 217 5.32 -31.48 -2.51
N GLU A 218 6.08 -32.57 -2.61
CA GLU A 218 6.76 -33.15 -1.44
C GLU A 218 7.69 -32.14 -0.76
N ALA A 219 8.38 -31.30 -1.55
CA ALA A 219 9.26 -30.24 -1.04
C ALA A 219 8.49 -29.16 -0.25
N ILE A 220 7.35 -28.69 -0.78
CA ILE A 220 6.50 -27.69 -0.10
C ILE A 220 5.95 -28.27 1.21
N ILE A 221 5.42 -29.50 1.16
CA ILE A 221 4.88 -30.16 2.35
C ILE A 221 5.96 -30.35 3.42
N ALA A 222 7.17 -30.74 3.01
CA ALA A 222 8.30 -30.88 3.94
C ALA A 222 8.69 -29.53 4.58
N ALA A 223 8.82 -28.49 3.79
CA ALA A 223 9.15 -27.14 4.27
C ALA A 223 8.07 -26.61 5.24
N LEU A 224 6.79 -26.72 4.89
CA LEU A 224 5.69 -26.32 5.76
C LEU A 224 5.61 -27.17 7.06
N ARG A 225 6.00 -28.45 7.02
CA ARG A 225 6.11 -29.27 8.24
C ARG A 225 7.20 -28.72 9.16
N THR A 226 8.33 -28.30 8.62
CA THR A 226 9.38 -27.65 9.42
C THR A 226 8.86 -26.35 10.02
N ALA A 227 8.25 -25.48 9.23
CA ALA A 227 7.66 -24.22 9.69
C ALA A 227 6.50 -24.41 10.69
N SER A 228 5.82 -25.57 10.70
CA SER A 228 4.78 -25.87 11.70
C SER A 228 5.31 -26.06 13.13
N ALA A 229 6.63 -26.11 13.30
CA ALA A 229 7.34 -26.14 14.57
C ALA A 229 8.17 -24.86 14.80
N ASP A 230 7.86 -23.77 14.09
CA ASP A 230 8.53 -22.47 14.25
C ASP A 230 8.43 -21.97 15.70
N GLU A 231 9.45 -21.24 16.14
CA GLU A 231 9.47 -20.60 17.45
C GLU A 231 8.40 -19.51 17.62
N ASP A 232 8.02 -18.87 16.52
CA ASP A 232 6.88 -17.93 16.49
C ASP A 232 5.58 -18.71 16.29
N GLU A 233 4.66 -18.58 17.26
CA GLU A 233 3.39 -19.32 17.26
C GLU A 233 2.48 -18.95 16.08
N VAL A 234 2.54 -17.70 15.58
CA VAL A 234 1.73 -17.26 14.43
C VAL A 234 2.23 -17.93 13.15
N VAL A 235 3.55 -17.98 12.96
CA VAL A 235 4.18 -18.72 11.85
C VAL A 235 3.80 -20.19 11.90
N ALA A 236 3.96 -20.81 13.08
CA ALA A 236 3.65 -22.23 13.26
C ALA A 236 2.18 -22.55 12.94
N GLU A 237 1.23 -21.73 13.41
CA GLU A 237 -0.20 -21.96 13.14
C GLU A 237 -0.54 -21.71 11.67
N THR A 238 0.04 -20.67 11.05
CA THR A 238 -0.14 -20.40 9.61
C THR A 238 0.37 -21.55 8.75
N ALA A 239 1.54 -22.13 9.09
CA ALA A 239 2.07 -23.28 8.41
C ALA A 239 1.18 -24.54 8.58
N ARG A 240 0.62 -24.76 9.77
CA ARG A 240 -0.36 -25.86 10.00
C ARG A 240 -1.62 -25.67 9.16
N GLU A 241 -2.13 -24.43 9.06
CA GLU A 241 -3.29 -24.13 8.20
C GLU A 241 -2.96 -24.34 6.72
N ALA A 242 -1.78 -23.93 6.26
CA ALA A 242 -1.32 -24.18 4.89
C ALA A 242 -1.27 -25.68 4.58
N LEU A 243 -0.75 -26.49 5.50
CA LEU A 243 -0.73 -27.97 5.37
C LEU A 243 -2.15 -28.55 5.28
N ARG A 244 -3.11 -28.05 6.09
CA ARG A 244 -4.53 -28.48 6.02
C ARG A 244 -5.19 -28.18 4.67
N ARG A 245 -4.77 -27.10 4.00
CA ARG A 245 -5.30 -26.72 2.68
C ARG A 245 -4.74 -27.56 1.56
N LEU A 246 -3.50 -28.02 1.70
CA LEU A 246 -2.80 -28.76 0.65
C LEU A 246 -2.98 -30.28 0.74
N GLY A 247 -3.46 -30.80 1.86
CA GLY A 247 -3.60 -32.23 2.11
C GLY A 247 -4.91 -32.74 2.50
#